data_ddbd307407637a60a50d705b6a554f5b
#
_entry.id   ddbd307407637a60a50d705b6a554f5b
#
_cell.length_a   1.000
_cell.length_b   1.000
_cell.length_c   1.000
_cell.angle_alpha   90.00
_cell.angle_beta   90.00
_cell.angle_gamma   90.00
#
_symmetry.space_group_name_H-M   'P 1'
#
loop_
_entity.id
_entity.type
_entity.pdbx_description
1 polymer ?
#
loop_
_entity_poly.entity_id
_entity_poly.type
_entity_poly.pdbx_seq_one_letter_code
_entity_poly.pdbx_strand_id
1 'polypeptide(L)'
;YERRIEVDAREPVMTVRYTLENTGRLAFRQTWYSHNFVCIDGRPIGTGYRLEFPFVPRLARSVGDAVAVDGRSLAYRRDLGPSEGMFAVVEGWGADPADNAVVVRGPTAALRIDGGAPVHRLHVFATGRTVCPELFVDLDLAPGAARSWADRYALEA
;
A
#
# COMPACT_ATOMS: atom_id res chain seq x y z
N TYR A 1 -6.78 10.89 -18.00
CA TYR A 1 -6.81 10.18 -16.72
C TYR A 1 -8.23 10.15 -16.17
N GLU A 2 -8.72 8.97 -15.87
CA GLU A 2 -10.01 8.72 -15.24
C GLU A 2 -9.81 7.97 -13.92
N ARG A 3 -10.60 8.31 -12.91
CA ARG A 3 -10.68 7.62 -11.64
C ARG A 3 -12.14 7.41 -11.26
N ARG A 4 -12.53 6.18 -11.02
CA ARG A 4 -13.87 5.79 -10.59
C ARG A 4 -13.81 5.11 -9.23
N ILE A 5 -14.65 5.53 -8.29
CA ILE A 5 -14.78 4.95 -6.97
C ILE A 5 -16.11 4.21 -6.91
N GLU A 6 -16.05 2.94 -6.53
CA GLU A 6 -17.20 2.05 -6.36
C GLU A 6 -17.22 1.55 -4.91
N VAL A 7 -18.34 1.69 -4.23
CA VAL A 7 -18.55 1.17 -2.88
C VAL A 7 -19.58 0.06 -2.97
N ASP A 8 -19.26 -1.11 -2.41
CA ASP A 8 -20.20 -2.22 -2.36
C ASP A 8 -21.33 -1.93 -1.36
N ALA A 9 -22.55 -2.29 -1.72
CA ALA A 9 -23.73 -2.01 -0.88
C ALA A 9 -23.93 -3.06 0.25
N ARG A 10 -23.24 -4.19 0.20
CA ARG A 10 -23.41 -5.33 1.11
C ARG A 10 -22.15 -5.66 1.89
N GLU A 11 -21.00 -5.41 1.31
CA GLU A 11 -19.70 -5.72 1.89
C GLU A 11 -18.96 -4.41 2.21
N PRO A 12 -18.14 -4.36 3.26
CA PRO A 12 -17.34 -3.18 3.61
C PRO A 12 -16.14 -3.04 2.66
N VAL A 13 -16.44 -2.89 1.38
CA VAL A 13 -15.46 -2.88 0.28
C VAL A 13 -15.62 -1.64 -0.57
N MET A 14 -14.49 -1.01 -0.86
CA MET A 14 -14.36 0.07 -1.84
C MET A 14 -13.36 -0.35 -2.91
N THR A 15 -13.68 -0.11 -4.18
CA THR A 15 -12.77 -0.29 -5.30
C THR A 15 -12.54 1.04 -5.99
N VAL A 16 -11.28 1.40 -6.19
CA VAL A 16 -10.88 2.56 -6.97
C VAL A 16 -10.27 2.08 -8.27
N ARG A 17 -10.95 2.35 -9.38
CA ARG A 17 -10.48 2.03 -10.74
C ARG A 17 -9.81 3.24 -11.35
N TYR A 18 -8.74 3.00 -12.04
CA TYR A 18 -7.95 4.01 -12.74
C TYR A 18 -7.81 3.65 -14.21
N THR A 19 -7.86 4.65 -15.06
CA THR A 19 -7.51 4.55 -16.48
C THR A 19 -6.63 5.73 -16.86
N LEU A 20 -5.47 5.44 -17.44
CA LEU A 20 -4.56 6.44 -17.96
C LEU A 20 -4.34 6.18 -19.44
N GLU A 21 -4.57 7.18 -20.26
CA GLU A 21 -4.34 7.17 -21.71
C GLU A 21 -3.22 8.16 -22.05
N ASN A 22 -2.29 7.75 -22.90
CA ASN A 22 -1.30 8.63 -23.46
C ASN A 22 -1.85 9.30 -24.73
N THR A 23 -2.41 10.49 -24.60
CA THR A 23 -2.92 11.29 -25.71
C THR A 23 -1.83 12.14 -26.40
N GLY A 24 -0.57 12.02 -25.93
CA GLY A 24 0.57 12.72 -26.48
C GLY A 24 1.19 12.02 -27.70
N ARG A 25 2.31 12.58 -28.19
CA ARG A 25 3.03 12.09 -29.35
C ARG A 25 4.29 11.26 -28.99
N LEU A 26 4.68 11.25 -27.73
CA LEU A 26 5.84 10.53 -27.23
C LEU A 26 5.41 9.45 -26.24
N ALA A 27 6.09 8.31 -26.24
CA ALA A 27 5.94 7.32 -25.17
C ALA A 27 6.44 7.90 -23.84
N PHE A 28 5.81 7.49 -22.73
CA PHE A 28 6.30 7.84 -21.40
C PHE A 28 6.33 6.62 -20.48
N ARG A 29 7.25 6.65 -19.55
CA ARG A 29 7.32 5.74 -18.43
C ARG A 29 7.16 6.49 -17.14
N GLN A 30 6.36 5.93 -16.23
CA GLN A 30 6.17 6.48 -14.90
C GLN A 30 5.74 5.39 -13.93
N THR A 31 6.09 5.54 -12.67
CA THR A 31 5.48 4.78 -11.59
C THR A 31 4.32 5.55 -11.00
N TRP A 32 3.29 4.82 -10.61
CA TRP A 32 2.13 5.36 -9.93
C TRP A 32 1.88 4.59 -8.63
N TYR A 33 1.40 5.25 -7.60
CA TYR A 33 0.96 4.63 -6.36
C TYR A 33 -0.15 5.46 -5.71
N SER A 34 -0.95 4.82 -4.86
CA SER A 34 -1.89 5.49 -3.98
C SER A 34 -1.24 5.77 -2.63
N HIS A 35 -1.30 7.02 -2.17
CA HIS A 35 -0.78 7.40 -0.87
C HIS A 35 -1.85 7.15 0.20
N ASN A 36 -1.89 5.95 0.73
CA ASN A 36 -2.93 5.44 1.63
C ASN A 36 -2.64 5.83 3.08
N PHE A 37 -3.12 6.96 3.54
CA PHE A 37 -3.01 7.36 4.94
C PHE A 37 -4.00 6.61 5.82
N VAL A 38 -3.60 5.46 6.35
CA VAL A 38 -4.43 4.62 7.20
C VAL A 38 -4.26 5.00 8.66
N CYS A 39 -5.39 5.20 9.35
CA CYS A 39 -5.48 5.37 10.79
C CYS A 39 -6.72 4.59 11.26
N ILE A 40 -6.56 3.66 12.20
CA ILE A 40 -7.66 2.85 12.74
C ILE A 40 -8.06 3.42 14.10
N ASP A 41 -9.32 3.80 14.22
CA ASP A 41 -9.95 4.37 15.42
C ASP A 41 -9.22 5.58 16.04
N GLY A 42 -8.49 6.35 15.22
CA GLY A 42 -7.70 7.46 15.70
C GLY A 42 -6.55 7.08 16.64
N ARG A 43 -6.21 5.79 16.72
CA ARG A 43 -5.14 5.30 17.59
C ARG A 43 -3.77 5.65 17.02
N PRO A 44 -2.80 6.03 17.87
CA PRO A 44 -1.42 6.25 17.46
C PRO A 44 -0.81 5.01 16.79
N ILE A 45 0.06 5.24 15.82
CA ILE A 45 0.82 4.16 15.18
C ILE A 45 1.90 3.67 16.16
N GLY A 46 1.85 2.40 16.49
CA GLY A 46 2.72 1.78 17.48
C GLY A 46 2.44 0.30 17.67
N THR A 47 2.69 -0.20 18.88
CA THR A 47 2.63 -1.64 19.22
C THR A 47 1.31 -2.35 18.89
N GLY A 48 0.22 -1.60 18.72
CA GLY A 48 -1.08 -2.12 18.25
C GLY A 48 -1.20 -2.31 16.75
N TYR A 49 -0.18 -1.92 15.96
CA TYR A 49 -0.21 -2.00 14.51
C TYR A 49 0.79 -3.00 13.94
N ARG A 50 0.39 -3.64 12.84
CA ARG A 50 1.27 -4.42 11.98
C ARG A 50 0.80 -4.36 10.53
N LEU A 51 1.72 -4.54 9.61
CA LEU A 51 1.44 -4.72 8.19
C LEU A 51 1.73 -6.16 7.82
N GLU A 52 0.72 -6.87 7.31
CA GLU A 52 0.83 -8.27 6.90
C GLU A 52 0.90 -8.35 5.38
N PHE A 53 1.81 -9.19 4.85
CA PHE A 53 2.05 -9.36 3.42
C PHE A 53 1.81 -10.80 2.98
N PRO A 54 1.51 -11.06 1.69
CA PRO A 54 1.42 -12.41 1.14
C PRO A 54 2.76 -13.16 1.14
N PHE A 55 3.88 -12.44 1.27
CA PHE A 55 5.26 -12.92 1.25
C PHE A 55 5.98 -12.60 2.56
N VAL A 56 7.20 -13.12 2.73
CA VAL A 56 8.08 -12.75 3.86
C VAL A 56 8.79 -11.44 3.50
N PRO A 57 8.47 -10.31 4.16
CA PRO A 57 9.07 -9.02 3.85
C PRO A 57 10.54 -8.97 4.27
N ARG A 58 11.34 -8.26 3.49
CA ARG A 58 12.71 -7.86 3.83
C ARG A 58 12.80 -6.35 3.75
N LEU A 59 13.51 -5.74 4.68
CA LEU A 59 13.78 -4.32 4.63
C LEU A 59 15.09 -4.08 3.88
N ALA A 60 15.07 -3.27 2.84
CA ALA A 60 16.27 -2.93 2.07
C ALA A 60 17.35 -2.25 2.92
N ARG A 61 16.94 -1.63 4.03
CA ARG A 61 17.81 -1.02 5.05
C ARG A 61 17.11 -0.99 6.41
N SER A 62 17.90 -0.86 7.46
CA SER A 62 17.34 -0.68 8.82
C SER A 62 16.46 0.58 8.89
N VAL A 63 15.35 0.47 9.59
CA VAL A 63 14.41 1.57 9.90
C VAL A 63 14.42 1.91 11.40
N GLY A 64 15.52 1.58 12.10
CA GLY A 64 15.63 1.78 13.53
C GLY A 64 14.96 0.65 14.33
N ASP A 65 14.56 0.95 15.56
CA ASP A 65 14.01 0.02 16.53
C ASP A 65 12.47 -0.01 16.57
N ALA A 66 11.85 0.92 15.86
CA ALA A 66 10.39 1.08 15.88
C ALA A 66 9.64 -0.09 15.23
N VAL A 67 10.25 -0.75 14.23
CA VAL A 67 9.62 -1.80 13.43
C VAL A 67 10.57 -2.98 13.26
N ALA A 68 10.04 -4.19 13.31
CA ALA A 68 10.78 -5.41 13.02
C ALA A 68 9.99 -6.33 12.08
N VAL A 69 10.72 -7.14 11.31
CA VAL A 69 10.12 -8.25 10.56
C VAL A 69 9.75 -9.36 11.54
N ASP A 70 8.51 -9.84 11.42
CA ASP A 70 7.96 -10.93 12.23
C ASP A 70 7.13 -11.85 11.31
N GLY A 71 7.73 -12.94 10.85
CA GLY A 71 7.14 -13.81 9.84
C GLY A 71 6.82 -13.06 8.55
N ARG A 72 5.56 -13.01 8.18
CA ARG A 72 5.07 -12.26 7.00
C ARG A 72 4.62 -10.84 7.32
N SER A 73 5.07 -10.28 8.44
CA SER A 73 4.63 -8.97 8.90
C SER A 73 5.78 -8.03 9.18
N LEU A 74 5.49 -6.73 9.08
CA LEU A 74 6.23 -5.66 9.75
C LEU A 74 5.45 -5.28 11.01
N ALA A 75 5.98 -5.59 12.18
CA ALA A 75 5.35 -5.32 13.46
C ALA A 75 5.99 -4.11 14.15
N TYR A 76 5.17 -3.18 14.62
CA TYR A 76 5.65 -2.05 15.41
C TYR A 76 6.01 -2.55 16.82
N ARG A 77 7.20 -2.20 17.27
CA ARG A 77 7.77 -2.61 18.58
C ARG A 77 7.58 -1.55 19.66
N ARG A 78 7.34 -0.32 19.25
CA ARG A 78 6.99 0.81 20.11
C ARG A 78 6.13 1.81 19.36
N ASP A 79 5.55 2.72 20.08
CA ASP A 79 4.80 3.82 19.49
C ASP A 79 5.75 4.81 18.80
N LEU A 80 5.32 5.36 17.67
CA LEU A 80 6.01 6.47 17.02
C LEU A 80 5.68 7.77 17.73
N GLY A 81 6.71 8.58 17.98
CA GLY A 81 6.54 9.90 18.56
C GLY A 81 5.76 10.86 17.65
N PRO A 82 5.19 11.95 18.20
CA PRO A 82 4.33 12.88 17.42
C PRO A 82 5.01 13.50 16.19
N SER A 83 6.33 13.69 16.24
CA SER A 83 7.14 14.25 15.14
C SER A 83 8.04 13.21 14.49
N GLU A 84 7.91 11.96 14.87
CA GLU A 84 8.70 10.86 14.32
C GLU A 84 8.08 10.39 13.00
N GLY A 85 8.94 10.19 12.00
CA GLY A 85 8.59 9.57 10.73
C GLY A 85 9.39 8.29 10.51
N MET A 86 8.78 7.30 9.87
CA MET A 86 9.43 6.07 9.44
C MET A 86 9.23 5.90 7.94
N PHE A 87 10.28 5.52 7.23
CA PHE A 87 10.21 5.16 5.82
C PHE A 87 10.96 3.85 5.57
N ALA A 88 10.27 2.88 5.04
CA ALA A 88 10.80 1.57 4.71
C ALA A 88 10.63 1.26 3.22
N VAL A 89 11.68 0.75 2.59
CA VAL A 89 11.62 0.07 1.30
C VAL A 89 11.49 -1.42 1.61
N VAL A 90 10.39 -2.03 1.17
CA VAL A 90 10.06 -3.43 1.43
C VAL A 90 10.36 -4.25 0.18
N GLU A 91 11.05 -5.36 0.38
CA GLU A 91 11.39 -6.36 -0.63
C GLU A 91 10.83 -7.72 -0.22
N GLY A 92 10.99 -8.73 -1.10
CA GLY A 92 10.60 -10.12 -0.81
C GLY A 92 9.39 -10.60 -1.63
N TRP A 93 8.71 -9.68 -2.31
CA TRP A 93 7.65 -9.97 -3.25
C TRP A 93 8.20 -10.62 -4.54
N GLY A 94 7.35 -11.40 -5.21
CA GLY A 94 7.64 -12.08 -6.47
C GLY A 94 6.94 -11.43 -7.67
N ALA A 95 6.79 -12.19 -8.74
CA ALA A 95 6.10 -11.77 -9.97
C ALA A 95 4.58 -12.02 -9.91
N ASP A 96 4.09 -12.68 -8.87
CA ASP A 96 2.66 -12.95 -8.71
C ASP A 96 1.91 -11.64 -8.42
N PRO A 97 0.87 -11.27 -9.20
CA PRO A 97 0.02 -10.13 -8.89
C PRO A 97 -0.60 -10.18 -7.47
N ALA A 98 -0.80 -11.36 -6.90
CA ALA A 98 -1.30 -11.53 -5.54
C ALA A 98 -0.33 -11.00 -4.46
N ASP A 99 0.95 -10.83 -4.79
CA ASP A 99 1.92 -10.18 -3.89
C ASP A 99 1.68 -8.66 -3.76
N ASN A 100 0.87 -8.07 -4.65
CA ASN A 100 0.49 -6.66 -4.56
C ASN A 100 -0.66 -6.45 -3.57
N ALA A 101 -0.46 -6.90 -2.34
CA ALA A 101 -1.44 -6.79 -1.27
C ALA A 101 -0.76 -6.50 0.06
N VAL A 102 -1.48 -5.79 0.93
CA VAL A 102 -1.08 -5.56 2.31
C VAL A 102 -2.32 -5.46 3.20
N VAL A 103 -2.25 -6.05 4.39
CA VAL A 103 -3.25 -5.84 5.44
C VAL A 103 -2.64 -4.94 6.50
N VAL A 104 -3.22 -3.77 6.69
CA VAL A 104 -2.93 -2.89 7.82
C VAL A 104 -3.82 -3.30 8.97
N ARG A 105 -3.26 -4.01 9.93
CA ARG A 105 -3.98 -4.41 11.12
C ARG A 105 -3.72 -3.42 12.25
N GLY A 106 -4.78 -2.85 12.78
CA GLY A 106 -4.77 -1.99 13.96
C GLY A 106 -5.34 -2.71 15.18
N PRO A 107 -5.54 -1.99 16.30
CA PRO A 107 -6.00 -2.59 17.57
C PRO A 107 -7.40 -3.22 17.51
N THR A 108 -8.30 -2.71 16.67
CA THR A 108 -9.74 -3.08 16.68
C THR A 108 -10.23 -3.60 15.33
N ALA A 109 -9.53 -3.29 14.24
CA ALA A 109 -9.94 -3.67 12.90
C ALA A 109 -8.71 -3.78 11.98
N ALA A 110 -8.93 -4.25 10.77
CA ALA A 110 -7.91 -4.26 9.74
C ALA A 110 -8.44 -3.69 8.42
N LEU A 111 -7.54 -3.10 7.64
CA LEU A 111 -7.79 -2.69 6.26
C LEU A 111 -6.90 -3.51 5.34
N ARG A 112 -7.53 -4.32 4.50
CA ARG A 112 -6.85 -5.00 3.39
C ARG A 112 -6.84 -4.08 2.18
N ILE A 113 -5.68 -3.95 1.56
CA ILE A 113 -5.46 -3.20 0.31
C ILE A 113 -4.87 -4.18 -0.70
N ASP A 114 -5.59 -4.41 -1.80
CA ASP A 114 -5.14 -5.24 -2.91
C ASP A 114 -4.94 -4.34 -4.13
N GLY A 115 -3.72 -4.28 -4.66
CA GLY A 115 -3.42 -3.63 -5.93
C GLY A 115 -3.67 -4.60 -7.09
N GLY A 116 -4.36 -4.14 -8.14
CA GLY A 116 -4.77 -4.98 -9.28
C GLY A 116 -3.69 -5.21 -10.34
N ALA A 117 -2.42 -4.99 -10.04
CA ALA A 117 -1.29 -5.15 -10.96
C ALA A 117 -0.08 -5.74 -10.22
N PRO A 118 0.88 -6.38 -10.92
CA PRO A 118 2.11 -6.84 -10.27
C PRO A 118 2.84 -5.70 -9.54
N VAL A 119 3.45 -6.02 -8.40
CA VAL A 119 4.27 -5.06 -7.64
C VAL A 119 5.47 -4.64 -8.48
N HIS A 120 5.65 -3.34 -8.62
CA HIS A 120 6.89 -2.77 -9.17
C HIS A 120 7.83 -2.32 -8.05
N ARG A 121 7.27 -1.76 -6.98
CA ARG A 121 7.96 -1.30 -5.78
C ARG A 121 6.98 -1.25 -4.63
N LEU A 122 7.46 -1.42 -3.41
CA LEU A 122 6.65 -1.32 -2.22
C LEU A 122 7.38 -0.51 -1.16
N HIS A 123 6.74 0.54 -0.70
CA HIS A 123 7.23 1.34 0.42
C HIS A 123 6.20 1.34 1.55
N VAL A 124 6.68 1.64 2.75
CA VAL A 124 5.85 1.96 3.90
C VAL A 124 6.35 3.26 4.50
N PHE A 125 5.50 4.27 4.47
CA PHE A 125 5.69 5.50 5.21
C PHE A 125 4.81 5.50 6.45
N ALA A 126 5.29 6.01 7.58
CA ALA A 126 4.46 6.17 8.77
C ALA A 126 4.88 7.39 9.58
N THR A 127 3.91 7.94 10.31
CA THR A 127 4.09 8.95 11.34
C THR A 127 3.41 8.44 12.62
N GLY A 128 3.48 9.19 13.71
CA GLY A 128 2.73 8.85 14.92
C GLY A 128 1.20 8.78 14.76
N ARG A 129 0.66 9.22 13.61
CA ARG A 129 -0.79 9.29 13.37
C ARG A 129 -1.31 8.41 12.24
N THR A 130 -0.47 8.09 11.26
CA THR A 130 -0.89 7.36 10.06
C THR A 130 0.18 6.41 9.60
N VAL A 131 -0.22 5.30 9.00
CA VAL A 131 0.65 4.42 8.24
C VAL A 131 0.18 4.37 6.79
N CYS A 132 1.12 4.46 5.87
CA CYS A 132 0.87 4.53 4.44
C CYS A 132 1.66 3.44 3.71
N PRO A 133 1.06 2.29 3.42
CA PRO A 133 1.61 1.36 2.45
C PRO A 133 1.43 1.90 1.04
N GLU A 134 2.51 1.96 0.30
CA GLU A 134 2.60 2.51 -1.05
C GLU A 134 2.93 1.36 -2.01
N LEU A 135 1.92 0.89 -2.72
CA LEU A 135 2.01 -0.18 -3.71
C LEU A 135 2.18 0.45 -5.10
N PHE A 136 3.38 0.36 -5.65
CA PHE A 136 3.73 1.01 -6.91
C PHE A 136 3.40 0.12 -8.11
N VAL A 137 2.77 0.73 -9.11
CA VAL A 137 2.52 0.16 -10.45
C VAL A 137 3.41 0.85 -11.45
N ASP A 138 4.04 0.09 -12.34
CA ASP A 138 4.81 0.65 -13.45
C ASP A 138 3.88 0.92 -14.64
N LEU A 139 4.02 2.10 -15.23
CA LEU A 139 3.25 2.57 -16.37
C LEU A 139 4.19 2.85 -17.53
N ASP A 140 4.06 2.08 -18.62
CA ASP A 140 4.80 2.26 -19.87
C ASP A 140 3.77 2.36 -21.00
N LEU A 141 3.57 3.57 -21.53
CA LEU A 141 2.51 3.87 -22.48
C LEU A 141 3.08 4.51 -23.75
N ALA A 142 2.97 3.79 -24.87
CA ALA A 142 3.16 4.36 -26.19
C ALA A 142 2.09 5.41 -26.52
N PRO A 143 2.29 6.29 -27.51
CA PRO A 143 1.26 7.21 -27.98
C PRO A 143 -0.03 6.47 -28.35
N GLY A 144 -1.17 6.95 -27.89
CA GLY A 144 -2.48 6.34 -28.09
C GLY A 144 -2.77 5.09 -27.24
N ALA A 145 -1.80 4.61 -26.46
CA ALA A 145 -2.01 3.48 -25.56
C ALA A 145 -2.70 3.91 -24.26
N ALA A 146 -3.52 3.01 -23.71
CA ALA A 146 -4.14 3.16 -22.41
C ALA A 146 -3.83 1.97 -21.50
N ARG A 147 -3.82 2.20 -20.19
CA ARG A 147 -3.73 1.17 -19.16
C ARG A 147 -4.75 1.42 -18.07
N SER A 148 -5.40 0.34 -17.64
CA SER A 148 -6.31 0.38 -16.50
C SER A 148 -5.79 -0.55 -15.39
N TRP A 149 -6.03 -0.15 -14.14
CA TRP A 149 -5.76 -0.94 -12.93
C TRP A 149 -6.77 -0.56 -11.86
N ALA A 150 -6.77 -1.26 -10.75
CA ALA A 150 -7.66 -0.97 -9.63
C ALA A 150 -6.99 -1.28 -8.31
N ASP A 151 -7.33 -0.51 -7.27
CA ASP A 151 -7.05 -0.83 -5.89
C ASP A 151 -8.36 -1.19 -5.20
N ARG A 152 -8.36 -2.30 -4.46
CA ARG A 152 -9.50 -2.75 -3.66
C ARG A 152 -9.16 -2.60 -2.18
N TYR A 153 -10.06 -1.98 -1.45
CA TYR A 153 -9.99 -1.74 -0.02
C TYR A 153 -11.10 -2.52 0.67
N ALA A 154 -10.76 -3.40 1.59
CA ALA A 154 -11.72 -4.18 2.36
C ALA A 154 -11.46 -4.00 3.86
N LEU A 155 -12.49 -3.60 4.61
CA LEU A 155 -12.42 -3.59 6.07
C LEU A 155 -12.68 -4.99 6.60
N GLU A 156 -11.85 -5.42 7.54
CA GLU A 156 -11.96 -6.68 8.27
C GLU A 156 -12.16 -6.36 9.75
N ALA A 157 -13.14 -6.98 10.37
CA ALA A 157 -13.42 -6.84 11.80
C ALA A 157 -12.49 -7.72 12.66
#